data_5aab14d1bf67475a36948958c60b4cec
#
_entry.id   5aab14d1bf67475a36948958c60b4cec
#
_cell.length_a   1.000
_cell.length_b   1.000
_cell.length_c   1.000
_cell.angle_alpha   90.00
_cell.angle_beta   90.00
_cell.angle_gamma   90.00
#
_symmetry.space_group_name_H-M   'P 1'
#
loop_
_entity.id
_entity.type
_entity.pdbx_description
1 polymer ?
#
loop_
_entity_poly.entity_id
_entity_poly.type
_entity_poly.pdbx_seq_one_letter_code
_entity_poly.pdbx_strand_id
1 'polypeptide(L)'
;GRLLIIGFVLLVPLAYFVYQMVEKSRLPRISHDDTILTIDWNSGISLEENDLRVYRLLAQVDSFILQTTSMVGVQQFLMSHTKEITPSESVIYIKAKDAESLKRIERKISDYVVSNYPKAQVSFQVSGNIFNMIFAEKGSTLVARLHSKEGQAPTVEQVTRVVNKIEKALP
;
A
#
# COMPACT_ATOMS: atom_id res chain seq x y z
N GLY A 1 7.81 59.82 18.16
CA GLY A 1 7.83 59.11 16.87
C GLY A 1 9.12 58.43 16.47
N ARG A 2 10.32 59.06 16.53
CA ARG A 2 11.58 58.50 16.01
C ARG A 2 12.03 57.22 16.72
N LEU A 3 11.84 57.13 18.04
CA LEU A 3 12.17 55.93 18.82
C LEU A 3 11.35 54.69 18.42
N LEU A 4 10.07 54.88 18.04
CA LEU A 4 9.21 53.78 17.57
C LEU A 4 9.68 53.20 16.23
N ILE A 5 10.15 54.10 15.32
CA ILE A 5 10.66 53.67 14.01
C ILE A 5 11.93 52.86 14.18
N ILE A 6 12.87 53.29 15.04
CA ILE A 6 14.11 52.59 15.34
C ILE A 6 13.82 51.22 15.95
N GLY A 7 12.88 51.16 16.90
CA GLY A 7 12.44 49.89 17.51
C GLY A 7 11.89 48.91 16.47
N PHE A 8 11.06 49.38 15.54
CA PHE A 8 10.48 48.56 14.49
C PHE A 8 11.53 48.04 13.48
N VAL A 9 12.47 48.92 13.09
CA VAL A 9 13.58 48.51 12.19
C VAL A 9 14.49 47.45 12.82
N LEU A 10 14.66 47.48 14.14
CA LEU A 10 15.48 46.52 14.86
C LEU A 10 14.74 45.19 15.11
N LEU A 11 13.42 45.21 15.16
CA LEU A 11 12.57 44.04 15.39
C LEU A 11 12.53 43.11 14.17
N VAL A 12 12.62 43.66 12.95
CA VAL A 12 12.60 42.86 11.70
C VAL A 12 13.78 41.92 11.61
N PRO A 13 15.07 42.35 11.73
CA PRO A 13 16.20 41.43 11.71
C PRO A 13 16.19 40.45 12.86
N LEU A 14 15.72 40.85 14.04
CA LEU A 14 15.55 39.97 15.20
C LEU A 14 14.54 38.83 14.89
N ALA A 15 13.39 39.17 14.33
CA ALA A 15 12.38 38.22 13.93
C ALA A 15 12.91 37.25 12.84
N TYR A 16 13.70 37.78 11.89
CA TYR A 16 14.35 36.96 10.86
C TYR A 16 15.36 35.98 11.48
N PHE A 17 16.15 36.43 12.45
CA PHE A 17 17.11 35.60 13.14
C PHE A 17 16.42 34.47 13.96
N VAL A 18 15.35 34.80 14.68
CA VAL A 18 14.52 33.81 15.39
C VAL A 18 13.90 32.83 14.42
N TYR A 19 13.37 33.28 13.29
CA TYR A 19 12.81 32.43 12.24
C TYR A 19 13.83 31.44 11.66
N GLN A 20 15.10 31.83 11.56
CA GLN A 20 16.18 30.95 11.11
C GLN A 20 16.58 29.90 12.17
N MET A 21 16.43 30.23 13.47
CA MET A 21 16.72 29.31 14.57
C MET A 21 15.59 28.29 14.81
N VAL A 22 14.37 28.57 14.36
CA VAL A 22 13.28 27.60 14.45
C VAL A 22 13.57 26.47 13.48
N GLU A 23 13.79 25.28 14.00
CA GLU A 23 13.88 24.07 13.18
C GLU A 23 12.61 23.95 12.34
N LYS A 24 12.75 24.13 11.05
CA LYS A 24 11.69 23.90 10.09
C LYS A 24 11.51 22.40 9.94
N SER A 25 11.01 21.71 10.97
CA SER A 25 10.64 20.32 10.82
C SER A 25 9.48 20.28 9.85
N ARG A 26 9.77 19.79 8.64
CA ARG A 26 8.71 19.25 7.79
C ARG A 26 7.93 18.28 8.67
N LEU A 27 6.62 18.21 8.48
CA LEU A 27 5.71 17.27 9.18
C LEU A 27 6.47 16.02 9.64
N PRO A 28 6.31 15.59 10.91
CA PRO A 28 7.01 14.43 11.42
C PRO A 28 6.83 13.29 10.41
N ARG A 29 7.92 12.65 10.00
CA ARG A 29 7.83 11.46 9.17
C ARG A 29 7.04 10.46 9.98
N ILE A 30 5.78 10.24 9.61
CA ILE A 30 4.97 9.18 10.18
C ILE A 30 5.69 7.90 9.76
N SER A 31 6.45 7.32 10.67
CA SER A 31 7.04 6.00 10.45
C SER A 31 5.89 5.02 10.57
N HIS A 32 5.48 4.45 9.44
CA HIS A 32 4.50 3.37 9.45
C HIS A 32 5.20 2.10 9.96
N ASP A 33 4.62 1.51 10.97
CA ASP A 33 5.04 0.23 11.56
C ASP A 33 4.07 -0.90 11.18
N ASP A 34 3.11 -0.61 10.29
CA ASP A 34 2.08 -1.54 9.86
C ASP A 34 1.89 -1.53 8.33
N THR A 35 1.42 -2.67 7.81
CA THR A 35 1.15 -2.86 6.38
C THR A 35 -0.04 -3.79 6.17
N ILE A 36 -0.70 -3.63 5.03
CA ILE A 36 -1.67 -4.57 4.50
C ILE A 36 -1.00 -5.33 3.37
N LEU A 37 -0.79 -6.60 3.57
CA LEU A 37 -0.26 -7.53 2.60
C LEU A 37 -1.42 -8.19 1.85
N THR A 38 -1.46 -8.02 0.53
CA THR A 38 -2.38 -8.75 -0.35
C THR A 38 -1.58 -9.78 -1.13
N ILE A 39 -2.03 -11.03 -1.10
CA ILE A 39 -1.42 -12.14 -1.84
C ILE A 39 -2.47 -12.74 -2.76
N ASP A 40 -2.11 -12.92 -4.04
CA ASP A 40 -2.81 -13.78 -4.98
C ASP A 40 -1.85 -14.91 -5.39
N TRP A 41 -2.18 -16.14 -5.03
CA TRP A 41 -1.35 -17.29 -5.37
C TRP A 41 -1.36 -17.63 -6.85
N ASN A 42 -2.27 -17.01 -7.62
CA ASN A 42 -2.44 -17.23 -9.05
C ASN A 42 -2.45 -18.72 -9.43
N SER A 43 -3.13 -19.50 -8.61
CA SER A 43 -3.28 -20.96 -8.77
C SER A 43 -4.62 -21.41 -8.19
N GLY A 44 -5.24 -22.41 -8.82
CA GLY A 44 -6.50 -22.99 -8.34
C GLY A 44 -6.27 -23.84 -7.08
N ILE A 45 -6.16 -23.21 -5.93
CA ILE A 45 -5.99 -23.85 -4.62
C ILE A 45 -7.27 -23.84 -3.82
N SER A 46 -7.41 -24.79 -2.90
CA SER A 46 -8.53 -24.79 -1.95
C SER A 46 -8.29 -23.75 -0.84
N LEU A 47 -9.34 -23.43 -0.11
CA LEU A 47 -9.27 -22.52 1.02
C LEU A 47 -8.30 -23.01 2.11
N GLU A 48 -8.31 -24.31 2.37
CA GLU A 48 -7.46 -24.96 3.37
C GLU A 48 -5.98 -24.87 2.98
N GLU A 49 -5.68 -25.06 1.68
CA GLU A 49 -4.32 -24.93 1.19
C GLU A 49 -3.85 -23.46 1.24
N ASN A 50 -4.74 -22.52 0.94
CA ASN A 50 -4.45 -21.09 1.06
C ASN A 50 -4.13 -20.72 2.52
N ASP A 51 -4.95 -21.16 3.48
CA ASP A 51 -4.73 -20.91 4.89
C ASP A 51 -3.39 -21.50 5.38
N LEU A 52 -3.08 -22.71 4.95
CA LEU A 52 -1.80 -23.38 5.26
C LEU A 52 -0.59 -22.59 4.69
N ARG A 53 -0.70 -22.07 3.48
CA ARG A 53 0.36 -21.24 2.87
C ARG A 53 0.56 -19.93 3.61
N VAL A 54 -0.54 -19.26 3.97
CA VAL A 54 -0.49 -18.05 4.78
C VAL A 54 0.14 -18.32 6.15
N TYR A 55 -0.23 -19.42 6.81
CA TYR A 55 0.35 -19.80 8.09
C TYR A 55 1.88 -20.03 7.97
N ARG A 56 2.33 -20.78 6.95
CA ARG A 56 3.75 -21.03 6.70
C ARG A 56 4.53 -19.74 6.38
N LEU A 57 3.90 -18.83 5.64
CA LEU A 57 4.48 -17.53 5.32
C LEU A 57 4.69 -16.69 6.59
N LEU A 58 3.66 -16.58 7.42
CA LEU A 58 3.72 -15.79 8.66
C LEU A 58 4.73 -16.36 9.65
N ALA A 59 4.88 -17.69 9.71
CA ALA A 59 5.88 -18.35 10.54
C ALA A 59 7.32 -17.92 10.22
N GLN A 60 7.62 -17.48 8.96
CA GLN A 60 8.95 -17.00 8.58
C GLN A 60 9.31 -15.64 9.21
N VAL A 61 8.31 -14.88 9.62
CA VAL A 61 8.46 -13.49 10.07
C VAL A 61 7.90 -13.24 11.47
N ASP A 62 7.39 -14.27 12.13
CA ASP A 62 6.73 -14.20 13.44
C ASP A 62 7.53 -13.40 14.49
N SER A 63 8.85 -13.58 14.53
CA SER A 63 9.73 -12.87 15.48
C SER A 63 9.73 -11.33 15.34
N PHE A 64 9.32 -10.80 14.19
CA PHE A 64 9.27 -9.36 13.90
C PHE A 64 7.86 -8.78 14.05
N ILE A 65 6.84 -9.64 14.14
CA ILE A 65 5.42 -9.26 14.22
C ILE A 65 5.04 -8.94 15.66
N LEU A 66 4.30 -7.86 15.84
CA LEU A 66 3.62 -7.53 17.09
C LEU A 66 2.18 -8.06 17.08
N GLN A 67 1.48 -7.86 15.97
CA GLN A 67 0.09 -8.28 15.76
C GLN A 67 -0.14 -8.61 14.29
N THR A 68 -0.94 -9.63 14.03
CA THR A 68 -1.40 -9.95 12.68
C THR A 68 -2.86 -10.35 12.68
N THR A 69 -3.53 -10.05 11.57
CA THR A 69 -4.90 -10.51 11.29
C THR A 69 -4.96 -10.90 9.83
N SER A 70 -5.33 -12.14 9.54
CA SER A 70 -5.43 -12.66 8.19
C SER A 70 -6.89 -12.90 7.79
N MET A 71 -7.22 -12.53 6.56
CA MET A 71 -8.46 -12.88 5.88
C MET A 71 -8.10 -13.73 4.68
N VAL A 72 -8.44 -15.02 4.74
CA VAL A 72 -8.09 -16.01 3.74
C VAL A 72 -9.33 -16.42 2.96
N GLY A 73 -9.29 -16.28 1.62
CA GLY A 73 -10.35 -16.70 0.73
C GLY A 73 -11.63 -15.86 0.79
N VAL A 74 -12.72 -16.44 0.31
CA VAL A 74 -14.00 -15.76 0.13
C VAL A 74 -14.62 -15.35 1.46
N GLN A 75 -14.77 -14.06 1.69
CA GLN A 75 -15.68 -13.53 2.69
C GLN A 75 -16.82 -12.79 1.98
N GLN A 76 -18.00 -13.36 2.01
CA GLN A 76 -19.21 -12.68 1.56
C GLN A 76 -19.68 -11.73 2.67
N PHE A 77 -19.19 -10.50 2.64
CA PHE A 77 -19.83 -9.42 3.37
C PHE A 77 -21.00 -8.88 2.55
N LEU A 78 -22.21 -9.13 3.01
CA LEU A 78 -23.48 -8.69 2.40
C LEU A 78 -23.59 -7.17 2.17
N MET A 79 -22.69 -6.36 2.67
CA MET A 79 -22.71 -4.89 2.59
C MET A 79 -21.43 -4.24 2.07
N SER A 80 -20.45 -5.01 1.62
CA SER A 80 -19.19 -4.45 1.11
C SER A 80 -19.23 -4.36 -0.40
N HIS A 81 -19.14 -3.17 -0.95
CA HIS A 81 -18.86 -2.91 -2.37
C HIS A 81 -17.38 -3.14 -2.72
N THR A 82 -16.65 -3.80 -1.84
CA THR A 82 -15.25 -4.18 -2.04
C THR A 82 -15.16 -5.42 -2.94
N LYS A 83 -14.12 -5.46 -3.73
CA LYS A 83 -13.78 -6.56 -4.64
C LYS A 83 -13.91 -7.91 -3.90
N GLU A 84 -14.67 -8.83 -4.46
CA GLU A 84 -14.74 -10.21 -3.96
C GLU A 84 -13.36 -10.84 -3.99
N ILE A 85 -12.94 -11.40 -2.86
CA ILE A 85 -11.68 -12.11 -2.72
C ILE A 85 -11.91 -13.55 -3.17
N THR A 86 -11.07 -14.05 -4.07
CA THR A 86 -11.14 -15.42 -4.55
C THR A 86 -10.54 -16.41 -3.54
N PRO A 87 -10.82 -17.72 -3.62
CA PRO A 87 -10.20 -18.72 -2.73
C PRO A 87 -8.66 -18.71 -2.76
N SER A 88 -8.06 -18.22 -3.84
CA SER A 88 -6.60 -18.11 -4.02
C SER A 88 -6.02 -16.79 -3.54
N GLU A 89 -6.83 -15.86 -3.08
CA GLU A 89 -6.39 -14.57 -2.58
C GLU A 89 -6.42 -14.53 -1.05
N SER A 90 -5.56 -13.72 -0.46
CA SER A 90 -5.53 -13.45 0.98
C SER A 90 -5.16 -12.01 1.25
N VAL A 91 -5.77 -11.42 2.27
CA VAL A 91 -5.44 -10.10 2.78
C VAL A 91 -5.01 -10.22 4.24
N ILE A 92 -3.81 -9.73 4.55
CA ILE A 92 -3.19 -9.89 5.84
C ILE A 92 -2.77 -8.51 6.37
N TYR A 93 -3.34 -8.10 7.48
CA TYR A 93 -2.84 -6.97 8.23
C TYR A 93 -1.67 -7.42 9.12
N ILE A 94 -0.56 -6.71 9.04
CA ILE A 94 0.64 -6.97 9.82
C ILE A 94 1.07 -5.69 10.53
N LYS A 95 1.17 -5.74 11.84
CA LYS A 95 1.81 -4.73 12.65
C LYS A 95 3.16 -5.23 13.13
N ALA A 96 4.23 -4.56 12.73
CA ALA A 96 5.59 -4.86 13.13
C ALA A 96 5.94 -4.20 14.48
N LYS A 97 7.02 -4.61 15.09
CA LYS A 97 7.54 -4.00 16.33
C LYS A 97 8.05 -2.58 16.11
N ASP A 98 8.58 -2.31 14.94
CA ASP A 98 9.11 -1.02 14.49
C ASP A 98 9.21 -0.97 12.95
N ALA A 99 9.49 0.22 12.41
CA ALA A 99 9.60 0.44 10.96
C ALA A 99 10.74 -0.34 10.28
N GLU A 100 11.81 -0.67 11.02
CA GLU A 100 12.90 -1.49 10.49
C GLU A 100 12.48 -2.95 10.38
N SER A 101 11.81 -3.46 11.41
CA SER A 101 11.20 -4.79 11.41
C SER A 101 10.19 -4.94 10.27
N LEU A 102 9.40 -3.89 9.98
CA LEU A 102 8.47 -3.90 8.85
C LEU A 102 9.19 -4.12 7.51
N LYS A 103 10.27 -3.39 7.25
CA LYS A 103 11.07 -3.57 6.03
C LYS A 103 11.70 -4.96 5.93
N ARG A 104 12.08 -5.55 7.06
CA ARG A 104 12.59 -6.93 7.12
C ARG A 104 11.49 -7.94 6.81
N ILE A 105 10.28 -7.72 7.34
CA ILE A 105 9.09 -8.54 7.05
C ILE A 105 8.78 -8.52 5.56
N GLU A 106 8.65 -7.32 4.96
CA GLU A 106 8.34 -7.16 3.54
C GLU A 106 9.36 -7.88 2.64
N ARG A 107 10.66 -7.73 2.92
CA ARG A 107 11.72 -8.39 2.18
C ARG A 107 11.65 -9.91 2.31
N LYS A 108 11.56 -10.43 3.55
CA LYS A 108 11.51 -11.88 3.78
C LYS A 108 10.29 -12.54 3.15
N ILE A 109 9.13 -11.88 3.24
CA ILE A 109 7.90 -12.36 2.59
C ILE A 109 8.07 -12.38 1.08
N SER A 110 8.59 -11.30 0.48
CA SER A 110 8.83 -11.24 -0.96
C SER A 110 9.79 -12.34 -1.42
N ASP A 111 10.92 -12.50 -0.74
CA ASP A 111 11.92 -13.53 -1.06
C ASP A 111 11.34 -14.94 -0.92
N TYR A 112 10.58 -15.19 0.14
CA TYR A 112 9.93 -16.49 0.36
C TYR A 112 8.92 -16.81 -0.73
N VAL A 113 8.06 -15.85 -1.10
CA VAL A 113 7.03 -16.05 -2.13
C VAL A 113 7.67 -16.26 -3.50
N VAL A 114 8.64 -15.43 -3.89
CA VAL A 114 9.34 -15.58 -5.18
C VAL A 114 10.03 -16.95 -5.28
N SER A 115 10.65 -17.42 -4.19
CA SER A 115 11.39 -18.68 -4.18
C SER A 115 10.49 -19.92 -4.22
N ASN A 116 9.34 -19.89 -3.53
CA ASN A 116 8.48 -21.07 -3.37
C ASN A 116 7.24 -21.05 -4.28
N TYR A 117 6.79 -19.85 -4.67
CA TYR A 117 5.56 -19.65 -5.43
C TYR A 117 5.75 -18.62 -6.56
N PRO A 118 6.51 -18.92 -7.60
CA PRO A 118 6.93 -17.94 -8.61
C PRO A 118 5.77 -17.34 -9.44
N LYS A 119 4.57 -17.94 -9.38
CA LYS A 119 3.36 -17.41 -10.03
C LYS A 119 2.55 -16.47 -9.12
N ALA A 120 2.83 -16.48 -7.83
CA ALA A 120 2.08 -15.68 -6.88
C ALA A 120 2.43 -14.18 -7.02
N GLN A 121 1.43 -13.34 -6.79
CA GLN A 121 1.58 -11.88 -6.76
C GLN A 121 1.44 -11.39 -5.32
N VAL A 122 2.34 -10.52 -4.91
CA VAL A 122 2.38 -9.93 -3.58
C VAL A 122 2.35 -8.41 -3.70
N SER A 123 1.51 -7.78 -2.91
CA SER A 123 1.41 -6.32 -2.82
C SER A 123 1.37 -5.88 -1.37
N PHE A 124 2.18 -4.88 -1.04
CA PHE A 124 2.19 -4.24 0.28
C PHE A 124 1.58 -2.86 0.16
N GLN A 125 0.64 -2.56 1.04
CA GLN A 125 0.01 -1.26 1.12
C GLN A 125 0.14 -0.74 2.55
N VAL A 126 0.45 0.55 2.69
CA VAL A 126 0.45 1.19 3.99
C VAL A 126 -0.97 1.11 4.56
N SER A 127 -1.10 0.61 5.79
CA SER A 127 -2.37 0.61 6.50
C SER A 127 -2.80 2.07 6.67
N GLY A 128 -3.88 2.44 5.99
CA GLY A 128 -4.33 3.83 5.95
C GLY A 128 -4.84 4.27 7.31
N ASN A 129 -4.20 5.25 7.92
CA ASN A 129 -4.86 6.02 8.95
C ASN A 129 -5.95 6.91 8.28
N ILE A 130 -6.86 7.47 9.08
CA ILE A 130 -7.93 8.37 8.59
C ILE A 130 -7.37 9.52 7.73
N PHE A 131 -6.15 9.98 8.02
CA PHE A 131 -5.44 10.98 7.23
C PHE A 131 -5.11 10.50 5.82
N ASN A 132 -4.64 9.28 5.67
CA ASN A 132 -4.38 8.69 4.35
C ASN A 132 -5.68 8.41 3.58
N MET A 133 -6.78 8.10 4.26
CA MET A 133 -8.10 7.99 3.61
C MET A 133 -8.61 9.32 3.07
N ILE A 134 -8.30 10.43 3.74
CA ILE A 134 -8.78 11.77 3.35
C ILE A 134 -7.84 12.45 2.36
N PHE A 135 -6.53 12.28 2.50
CA PHE A 135 -5.50 13.01 1.74
C PHE A 135 -4.67 12.15 0.79
N ALA A 136 -4.78 10.81 0.85
CA ALA A 136 -4.20 10.00 -0.21
C ALA A 136 -4.94 10.30 -1.50
N GLU A 137 -4.23 10.72 -2.51
CA GLU A 137 -4.75 10.70 -3.88
C GLU A 137 -5.29 9.30 -4.14
N LYS A 138 -6.61 9.20 -4.31
CA LYS A 138 -7.26 7.97 -4.73
C LYS A 138 -6.56 7.52 -6.00
N GLY A 139 -5.93 6.33 -5.91
CA GLY A 139 -5.10 5.79 -6.98
C GLY A 139 -5.67 5.97 -8.39
N SER A 140 -4.78 5.86 -9.35
CA SER A 140 -4.98 5.98 -10.81
C SER A 140 -6.12 6.91 -11.23
N THR A 141 -5.81 8.12 -11.60
CA THR A 141 -6.75 9.13 -12.12
C THR A 141 -7.52 8.63 -13.35
N LEU A 142 -7.07 7.54 -13.97
CA LEU A 142 -7.68 6.95 -15.15
C LEU A 142 -7.81 5.43 -14.99
N VAL A 143 -9.06 4.95 -14.97
CA VAL A 143 -9.37 3.51 -15.00
C VAL A 143 -10.04 3.18 -16.31
N ALA A 144 -9.34 2.47 -17.20
CA ALA A 144 -9.92 1.96 -18.43
C ALA A 144 -10.50 0.56 -18.20
N ARG A 145 -11.83 0.42 -18.30
CA ARG A 145 -12.50 -0.89 -18.24
C ARG A 145 -12.75 -1.38 -19.67
N LEU A 146 -12.14 -2.51 -20.00
CA LEU A 146 -12.34 -3.16 -21.28
C LEU A 146 -13.49 -4.16 -21.18
N HIS A 147 -14.53 -3.95 -21.99
CA HIS A 147 -15.65 -4.88 -22.14
C HIS A 147 -15.68 -5.43 -23.55
N SER A 148 -15.82 -6.74 -23.70
CA SER A 148 -16.10 -7.35 -25.00
C SER A 148 -17.57 -7.11 -25.39
N LYS A 149 -17.82 -6.73 -26.65
CA LYS A 149 -19.18 -6.58 -27.20
C LYS A 149 -19.94 -7.91 -27.30
N GLU A 150 -19.25 -9.02 -27.30
CA GLU A 150 -19.83 -10.36 -27.55
C GLU A 150 -20.11 -11.15 -26.26
N GLY A 151 -20.02 -10.52 -25.08
CA GLY A 151 -20.30 -11.17 -23.80
C GLY A 151 -19.26 -12.22 -23.37
N GLN A 152 -18.22 -12.45 -24.16
CA GLN A 152 -17.08 -13.31 -23.81
C GLN A 152 -15.96 -12.49 -23.21
N ALA A 153 -15.22 -13.07 -22.25
CA ALA A 153 -14.04 -12.41 -21.68
C ALA A 153 -13.01 -12.11 -22.80
N PRO A 154 -12.44 -10.88 -22.81
CA PRO A 154 -11.46 -10.52 -23.85
C PRO A 154 -10.24 -11.43 -23.75
N THR A 155 -9.71 -11.86 -24.90
CA THR A 155 -8.49 -12.66 -24.94
C THR A 155 -7.27 -11.82 -24.59
N VAL A 156 -6.22 -12.48 -24.09
CA VAL A 156 -4.95 -11.81 -23.72
C VAL A 156 -4.38 -10.98 -24.88
N GLU A 157 -4.48 -11.50 -26.12
CA GLU A 157 -4.05 -10.76 -27.32
C GLU A 157 -4.83 -9.48 -27.56
N GLN A 158 -6.15 -9.49 -27.34
CA GLN A 158 -7.00 -8.30 -27.48
C GLN A 158 -6.67 -7.26 -26.43
N VAL A 159 -6.45 -7.68 -25.16
CA VAL A 159 -6.05 -6.79 -24.06
C VAL A 159 -4.68 -6.18 -24.38
N THR A 160 -3.67 -6.96 -24.75
CA THR A 160 -2.33 -6.47 -25.06
C THR A 160 -2.34 -5.48 -26.22
N ARG A 161 -3.15 -5.73 -27.25
CA ARG A 161 -3.28 -4.82 -28.42
C ARG A 161 -3.86 -3.47 -28.01
N VAL A 162 -4.83 -3.45 -27.09
CA VAL A 162 -5.43 -2.21 -26.59
C VAL A 162 -4.50 -1.46 -25.67
N VAL A 163 -3.81 -2.16 -24.77
CA VAL A 163 -2.78 -1.57 -23.86
C VAL A 163 -1.69 -0.89 -24.70
N ASN A 164 -1.12 -1.58 -25.67
CA ASN A 164 -0.10 -1.00 -26.58
C ASN A 164 -0.59 0.21 -27.39
N LYS A 165 -1.90 0.24 -27.72
CA LYS A 165 -2.50 1.42 -28.35
C LYS A 165 -2.63 2.60 -27.40
N ILE A 166 -2.98 2.33 -26.14
CA ILE A 166 -3.10 3.38 -25.11
C ILE A 166 -1.73 3.92 -24.76
N GLU A 167 -0.71 3.07 -24.55
CA GLU A 167 0.67 3.51 -24.29
C GLU A 167 1.26 4.38 -25.42
N LYS A 168 0.92 4.09 -26.67
CA LYS A 168 1.37 4.90 -27.81
C LYS A 168 0.60 6.23 -27.97
N ALA A 169 -0.56 6.36 -27.35
CA ALA A 169 -1.40 7.54 -27.42
C ALA A 169 -1.24 8.49 -26.22
N LEU A 170 -0.60 8.03 -25.14
CA LEU A 170 -0.26 8.85 -23.98
C LEU A 170 1.13 9.48 -24.21
N PRO A 171 1.25 10.82 -24.06
CA PRO A 171 2.51 11.53 -24.22
C PRO A 171 3.53 11.20 -23.14
#